data_2af34a35e53e2c42ff1f0886e63822f3
#
_entry.id   2af34a35e53e2c42ff1f0886e63822f3
#
_cell.length_a   1.000
_cell.length_b   1.000
_cell.length_c   1.000
_cell.angle_alpha   90.00
_cell.angle_beta   90.00
_cell.angle_gamma   90.00
#
_symmetry.space_group_name_H-M   'P 1'
#
loop_
_entity.id
_entity.type
_entity.pdbx_description
1 polymer ?
#
loop_
_entity_poly.entity_id
_entity_poly.type
_entity_poly.pdbx_seq_one_letter_code
_entity_poly.pdbx_strand_id
1 'polypeptide(L)'
;LGKVGARELGGLPLEEFKRRQRLHAQAEVAAMRDVADFIGKAREIYGYDHFLNDAGGSLCELDDPGMLQVLADHTLVLYLRAGDDMEQELIRRAAANPKPLYYREDFLDRELATYLAGSGDGSPDRIDPDRFVRWIFPRLVQHRRPRYEALAARIGYTVDARDINGLRDEQDFLDLVVGAIRRREVHP
;
A
#
# COMPACT_ATOMS: atom_id res chain seq x y z
N LEU A 1 3.18 13.35 -2.81
CA LEU A 1 2.86 13.30 -1.38
C LEU A 1 3.63 14.42 -0.62
N GLY A 2 4.23 14.18 0.43
CA GLY A 2 4.96 15.05 1.33
C GLY A 2 4.88 14.47 2.74
N LYS A 3 5.40 15.20 3.72
CA LYS A 3 5.31 14.83 5.14
C LYS A 3 4.66 15.99 5.89
N VAL A 4 3.79 15.70 6.86
CA VAL A 4 3.22 16.73 7.72
C VAL A 4 4.27 17.23 8.70
N GLY A 5 4.30 18.55 8.99
CA GLY A 5 5.21 19.11 9.98
C GLY A 5 5.73 20.49 9.67
N ALA A 6 6.75 20.87 10.41
CA ALA A 6 7.40 22.16 10.33
C ALA A 6 8.00 22.43 8.93
N ARG A 7 7.69 23.59 8.36
CA ARG A 7 8.15 23.99 7.01
C ARG A 7 9.65 24.12 6.92
N GLU A 8 10.29 24.63 7.95
CA GLU A 8 11.74 24.78 8.05
C GLU A 8 12.48 23.45 8.06
N LEU A 9 11.79 22.34 8.38
CA LEU A 9 12.29 20.97 8.31
C LEU A 9 11.79 20.21 7.07
N GLY A 10 11.24 20.93 6.08
CA GLY A 10 10.71 20.35 4.85
C GLY A 10 9.32 19.72 4.98
N GLY A 11 8.61 20.01 6.07
CA GLY A 11 7.22 19.58 6.29
C GLY A 11 6.19 20.43 5.56
N LEU A 12 4.97 19.95 5.56
CA LEU A 12 3.79 20.63 5.02
C LEU A 12 2.82 20.96 6.17
N PRO A 13 2.15 22.12 6.12
CA PRO A 13 1.00 22.40 6.98
C PRO A 13 -0.06 21.33 6.82
N LEU A 14 -0.77 21.00 7.91
CA LEU A 14 -1.71 19.88 7.96
C LEU A 14 -2.74 19.91 6.83
N GLU A 15 -3.36 21.05 6.57
CA GLU A 15 -4.41 21.16 5.54
C GLU A 15 -3.85 20.93 4.12
N GLU A 16 -2.67 21.44 3.81
CA GLU A 16 -2.00 21.17 2.52
C GLU A 16 -1.58 19.71 2.42
N PHE A 17 -1.11 19.11 3.51
CA PHE A 17 -0.79 17.70 3.57
C PHE A 17 -2.04 16.84 3.29
N LYS A 18 -3.16 17.08 3.98
CA LYS A 18 -4.45 16.38 3.76
C LYS A 18 -4.95 16.55 2.32
N ARG A 19 -4.86 17.77 1.77
CA ARG A 19 -5.22 18.03 0.37
C ARG A 19 -4.41 17.14 -0.57
N ARG A 20 -3.11 17.00 -0.38
CA ARG A 20 -2.24 16.12 -1.19
C ARG A 20 -2.56 14.64 -1.00
N GLN A 21 -2.94 14.22 0.20
CA GLN A 21 -3.39 12.85 0.47
C GLN A 21 -4.64 12.52 -0.36
N ARG A 22 -5.64 13.40 -0.37
CA ARG A 22 -6.85 13.23 -1.18
C ARG A 22 -6.56 13.16 -2.68
N LEU A 23 -5.72 14.04 -3.20
CA LEU A 23 -5.31 14.02 -4.61
C LEU A 23 -4.56 12.74 -4.97
N HIS A 24 -3.71 12.24 -4.08
CA HIS A 24 -3.00 10.99 -4.28
C HIS A 24 -3.98 9.81 -4.36
N ALA A 25 -4.93 9.72 -3.43
CA ALA A 25 -5.95 8.67 -3.46
C ALA A 25 -6.77 8.70 -4.76
N GLN A 26 -7.19 9.89 -5.21
CA GLN A 26 -7.90 10.04 -6.48
C GLN A 26 -7.07 9.57 -7.68
N ALA A 27 -5.78 9.92 -7.70
CA ALA A 27 -4.87 9.51 -8.77
C ALA A 27 -4.63 7.98 -8.77
N GLU A 28 -4.46 7.37 -7.59
CA GLU A 28 -4.31 5.91 -7.48
C GLU A 28 -5.57 5.17 -7.91
N VAL A 29 -6.76 5.63 -7.50
CA VAL A 29 -8.03 5.05 -7.95
C VAL A 29 -8.18 5.14 -9.47
N ALA A 30 -7.88 6.30 -10.06
CA ALA A 30 -7.91 6.48 -11.50
C ALA A 30 -6.93 5.52 -12.21
N ALA A 31 -5.69 5.46 -11.77
CA ALA A 31 -4.68 4.57 -12.33
C ALA A 31 -5.07 3.09 -12.25
N MET A 32 -5.68 2.65 -11.16
CA MET A 32 -6.15 1.28 -11.02
C MET A 32 -7.38 0.98 -11.91
N ARG A 33 -8.23 1.95 -12.17
CA ARG A 33 -9.33 1.79 -13.12
C ARG A 33 -8.85 1.67 -14.58
N ASP A 34 -7.72 2.29 -14.90
CA ASP A 34 -7.12 2.23 -16.25
C ASP A 34 -6.35 0.92 -16.50
N VAL A 35 -6.20 0.04 -15.52
CA VAL A 35 -5.41 -1.21 -15.65
C VAL A 35 -5.92 -2.10 -16.79
N ALA A 36 -7.23 -2.22 -16.98
CA ALA A 36 -7.82 -3.00 -18.06
C ALA A 36 -7.37 -2.47 -19.45
N ASP A 37 -7.34 -1.16 -19.63
CA ASP A 37 -6.87 -0.52 -20.87
C ASP A 37 -5.38 -0.74 -21.08
N PHE A 38 -4.57 -0.68 -20.02
CA PHE A 38 -3.14 -0.95 -20.11
C PHE A 38 -2.85 -2.40 -20.50
N ILE A 39 -3.59 -3.36 -19.96
CA ILE A 39 -3.49 -4.79 -20.35
C ILE A 39 -3.83 -4.95 -21.83
N GLY A 40 -4.94 -4.34 -22.30
CA GLY A 40 -5.31 -4.35 -23.72
C GLY A 40 -4.22 -3.80 -24.63
N LYS A 41 -3.70 -2.61 -24.30
CA LYS A 41 -2.62 -1.96 -25.05
C LYS A 41 -1.30 -2.74 -25.00
N ALA A 42 -0.95 -3.35 -23.89
CA ALA A 42 0.25 -4.17 -23.78
C ALA A 42 0.21 -5.38 -24.74
N ARG A 43 -0.94 -6.01 -24.87
CA ARG A 43 -1.16 -7.10 -25.83
C ARG A 43 -1.19 -6.59 -27.29
N GLU A 44 -1.96 -5.54 -27.57
CA GLU A 44 -2.16 -5.02 -28.91
C GLU A 44 -0.88 -4.42 -29.52
N ILE A 45 -0.12 -3.63 -28.74
CA ILE A 45 1.04 -2.86 -29.23
C ILE A 45 2.32 -3.70 -29.19
N TYR A 46 2.50 -4.48 -28.11
CA TYR A 46 3.77 -5.16 -27.82
C TYR A 46 3.68 -6.69 -27.91
N GLY A 47 2.48 -7.26 -28.04
CA GLY A 47 2.27 -8.71 -28.06
C GLY A 47 2.61 -9.41 -26.74
N TYR A 48 2.55 -8.70 -25.61
CA TYR A 48 2.85 -9.27 -24.31
C TYR A 48 1.71 -10.18 -23.83
N ASP A 49 2.05 -11.40 -23.46
CA ASP A 49 1.10 -12.36 -22.88
C ASP A 49 0.88 -12.13 -21.38
N HIS A 50 1.82 -11.50 -20.71
CA HIS A 50 1.78 -11.22 -19.26
C HIS A 50 1.95 -9.73 -19.00
N PHE A 51 1.17 -9.23 -18.04
CA PHE A 51 1.22 -7.86 -17.55
C PHE A 51 1.26 -7.86 -16.03
N LEU A 52 2.31 -7.30 -15.44
CA LEU A 52 2.43 -7.15 -13.99
C LEU A 52 2.12 -5.69 -13.62
N ASN A 53 1.13 -5.52 -12.75
CA ASN A 53 0.77 -4.24 -12.17
C ASN A 53 1.22 -4.19 -10.71
N ASP A 54 2.25 -3.39 -10.43
CA ASP A 54 2.70 -3.14 -9.05
C ASP A 54 1.83 -2.06 -8.40
N ALA A 55 0.85 -2.49 -7.63
CA ALA A 55 -0.03 -1.58 -6.90
C ALA A 55 0.67 -1.04 -5.65
N GLY A 56 0.55 0.26 -5.40
CA GLY A 56 1.12 0.92 -4.24
C GLY A 56 0.62 0.36 -2.90
N GLY A 57 1.43 0.51 -1.85
CA GLY A 57 1.12 0.05 -0.49
C GLY A 57 -0.10 0.71 0.17
N SER A 58 -0.88 1.50 -0.55
CA SER A 58 -2.12 2.15 -0.13
C SER A 58 -3.39 1.49 -0.69
N LEU A 59 -3.27 0.52 -1.60
CA LEU A 59 -4.42 -0.08 -2.29
C LEU A 59 -5.52 -0.56 -1.32
N CYS A 60 -5.15 -1.15 -0.20
CA CYS A 60 -6.10 -1.64 0.80
C CYS A 60 -6.86 -0.51 1.56
N GLU A 61 -6.51 0.74 1.32
CA GLU A 61 -7.11 1.92 1.94
C GLU A 61 -7.95 2.74 0.96
N LEU A 62 -7.97 2.33 -0.33
CA LEU A 62 -8.75 2.96 -1.38
C LEU A 62 -10.13 2.29 -1.45
N ASP A 63 -11.11 2.84 -0.73
CA ASP A 63 -12.47 2.27 -0.66
C ASP A 63 -13.30 2.68 -1.90
N ASP A 64 -12.86 2.23 -3.11
CA ASP A 64 -13.58 2.45 -4.36
C ASP A 64 -14.09 1.13 -4.95
N PRO A 65 -15.40 0.83 -4.86
CA PRO A 65 -15.96 -0.42 -5.36
C PRO A 65 -15.77 -0.63 -6.86
N GLY A 66 -15.82 0.45 -7.66
CA GLY A 66 -15.64 0.36 -9.11
C GLY A 66 -14.21 0.00 -9.50
N MET A 67 -13.22 0.57 -8.81
CA MET A 67 -11.81 0.19 -8.96
C MET A 67 -11.59 -1.28 -8.58
N LEU A 68 -12.12 -1.70 -7.44
CA LEU A 68 -11.98 -3.09 -6.99
C LEU A 68 -12.64 -4.08 -7.95
N GLN A 69 -13.77 -3.70 -8.57
CA GLN A 69 -14.44 -4.52 -9.58
C GLN A 69 -13.56 -4.66 -10.83
N VAL A 70 -12.95 -3.56 -11.32
CA VAL A 70 -12.03 -3.60 -12.48
C VAL A 70 -10.84 -4.54 -12.19
N LEU A 71 -10.24 -4.44 -11.00
CA LEU A 71 -9.14 -5.32 -10.63
C LEU A 71 -9.59 -6.78 -10.57
N ALA A 72 -10.75 -7.07 -9.99
CA ALA A 72 -11.28 -8.42 -9.88
C ALA A 72 -11.61 -9.05 -11.25
N ASP A 73 -12.11 -8.25 -12.20
CA ASP A 73 -12.54 -8.73 -13.51
C ASP A 73 -11.36 -8.91 -14.50
N HIS A 74 -10.30 -8.13 -14.35
CA HIS A 74 -9.23 -8.06 -15.34
C HIS A 74 -7.86 -8.52 -14.85
N THR A 75 -7.69 -8.73 -13.54
CA THR A 75 -6.39 -9.11 -12.97
C THR A 75 -6.51 -10.25 -11.96
N LEU A 76 -5.39 -10.91 -11.72
CA LEU A 76 -5.23 -11.82 -10.59
C LEU A 76 -4.49 -11.05 -9.49
N VAL A 77 -5.22 -10.64 -8.47
CA VAL A 77 -4.66 -9.84 -7.37
C VAL A 77 -3.89 -10.74 -6.42
N LEU A 78 -2.59 -10.48 -6.23
CA LEU A 78 -1.75 -11.19 -5.28
C LEU A 78 -1.38 -10.29 -4.10
N TYR A 79 -1.76 -10.69 -2.90
CA TYR A 79 -1.26 -10.09 -1.67
C TYR A 79 -0.01 -10.84 -1.20
N LEU A 80 1.13 -10.16 -1.25
CA LEU A 80 2.39 -10.66 -0.73
C LEU A 80 2.44 -10.38 0.77
N ARG A 81 2.06 -11.39 1.57
CA ARG A 81 2.02 -11.26 3.02
C ARG A 81 3.43 -11.32 3.60
N ALA A 82 3.87 -10.20 4.16
CA ALA A 82 5.11 -10.16 4.92
C ALA A 82 4.95 -10.93 6.24
N GLY A 83 5.92 -11.79 6.58
CA GLY A 83 6.07 -12.34 7.91
C GLY A 83 6.61 -11.29 8.89
N ASP A 84 6.58 -11.60 10.19
CA ASP A 84 6.99 -10.65 11.24
C ASP A 84 8.45 -10.15 11.05
N ASP A 85 9.37 -11.01 10.62
CA ASP A 85 10.75 -10.63 10.33
C ASP A 85 10.85 -9.60 9.22
N MET A 86 10.08 -9.78 8.13
CA MET A 86 10.05 -8.84 7.02
C MET A 86 9.38 -7.51 7.42
N GLU A 87 8.35 -7.55 8.24
CA GLU A 87 7.73 -6.33 8.76
C GLU A 87 8.69 -5.54 9.65
N GLN A 88 9.44 -6.22 10.52
CA GLN A 88 10.48 -5.57 11.32
C GLN A 88 11.55 -4.93 10.45
N GLU A 89 11.97 -5.59 9.38
CA GLU A 89 12.92 -5.03 8.42
C GLU A 89 12.35 -3.80 7.68
N LEU A 90 11.07 -3.84 7.27
CA LEU A 90 10.39 -2.68 6.67
C LEU A 90 10.36 -1.49 7.64
N ILE A 91 10.04 -1.74 8.91
CA ILE A 91 10.03 -0.71 9.97
C ILE A 91 11.43 -0.14 10.16
N ARG A 92 12.47 -0.98 10.21
CA ARG A 92 13.86 -0.55 10.34
C ARG A 92 14.30 0.32 9.17
N ARG A 93 13.94 -0.05 7.92
CA ARG A 93 14.24 0.74 6.71
C ARG A 93 13.54 2.09 6.72
N ALA A 94 12.26 2.11 7.10
CA ALA A 94 11.51 3.36 7.21
C ALA A 94 12.05 4.28 8.30
N ALA A 95 12.54 3.72 9.41
CA ALA A 95 13.20 4.49 10.47
C ALA A 95 14.53 5.09 10.01
N ALA A 96 15.33 4.33 9.22
CA ALA A 96 16.60 4.81 8.68
C ALA A 96 16.41 5.89 7.58
N ASN A 97 15.38 5.74 6.74
CA ASN A 97 15.09 6.66 5.64
C ASN A 97 13.59 6.96 5.56
N PRO A 98 13.07 7.89 6.37
CA PRO A 98 11.67 8.27 6.40
C PRO A 98 11.21 8.86 5.07
N LYS A 99 10.29 8.18 4.39
CA LYS A 99 9.72 8.63 3.11
C LYS A 99 8.32 9.19 3.30
N PRO A 100 7.83 10.04 2.39
CA PRO A 100 6.42 10.40 2.33
C PRO A 100 5.54 9.16 2.19
N LEU A 101 4.46 9.11 2.98
CA LEU A 101 3.51 8.00 3.01
C LEU A 101 2.09 8.51 2.77
N TYR A 102 1.24 7.63 2.24
CA TYR A 102 -0.19 7.85 2.21
C TYR A 102 -0.83 7.38 3.52
N TYR A 103 -1.79 8.15 3.99
CA TYR A 103 -2.65 7.80 5.12
C TYR A 103 -4.10 8.13 4.80
N ARG A 104 -5.01 7.26 5.18
CA ARG A 104 -6.44 7.63 5.26
C ARG A 104 -6.61 8.76 6.27
N GLU A 105 -7.55 9.65 6.00
CA GLU A 105 -7.74 10.84 6.84
C GLU A 105 -8.15 10.47 8.27
N ASP A 106 -9.04 9.49 8.45
CA ASP A 106 -9.46 8.99 9.75
C ASP A 106 -8.31 8.36 10.58
N PHE A 107 -7.44 7.60 9.92
CA PHE A 107 -6.24 7.06 10.54
C PHE A 107 -5.26 8.18 10.93
N LEU A 108 -4.98 9.09 10.00
CA LEU A 108 -4.09 10.22 10.23
C LEU A 108 -4.55 11.06 11.42
N ASP A 109 -5.82 11.45 11.47
CA ASP A 109 -6.35 12.33 12.52
C ASP A 109 -6.23 11.68 13.90
N ARG A 110 -6.55 10.40 14.02
CA ARG A 110 -6.43 9.65 15.27
C ARG A 110 -4.97 9.54 15.72
N GLU A 111 -4.09 9.15 14.82
CA GLU A 111 -2.67 8.96 15.16
C GLU A 111 -1.97 10.30 15.41
N LEU A 112 -2.32 11.34 14.67
CA LEU A 112 -1.77 12.68 14.89
C LEU A 112 -2.17 13.25 16.26
N ALA A 113 -3.43 13.08 16.66
CA ALA A 113 -3.88 13.47 18.01
C ALA A 113 -3.10 12.71 19.10
N THR A 114 -2.90 11.40 18.92
CA THR A 114 -2.13 10.57 19.85
C THR A 114 -0.67 11.01 19.92
N TYR A 115 -0.05 11.30 18.77
CA TYR A 115 1.32 11.77 18.70
C TYR A 115 1.51 13.11 19.41
N LEU A 116 0.64 14.09 19.12
CA LEU A 116 0.73 15.43 19.72
C LEU A 116 0.53 15.40 21.24
N ALA A 117 -0.34 14.52 21.75
CA ALA A 117 -0.53 14.35 23.17
C ALA A 117 0.74 13.88 23.92
N GLY A 118 1.63 13.14 23.22
CA GLY A 118 2.85 12.59 23.82
C GLY A 118 4.15 13.27 23.41
N SER A 119 4.18 14.04 22.32
CA SER A 119 5.43 14.57 21.73
C SER A 119 5.89 15.91 22.33
N GLY A 120 4.97 16.69 22.89
CA GLY A 120 5.25 18.05 23.36
C GLY A 120 5.33 19.11 22.25
N ASP A 121 5.07 18.77 21.00
CA ASP A 121 5.17 19.70 19.84
C ASP A 121 4.05 20.77 19.84
N GLY A 122 2.92 20.48 20.49
CA GLY A 122 1.81 21.40 20.69
C GLY A 122 0.92 21.64 19.46
N SER A 123 1.42 21.52 18.24
CA SER A 123 0.64 21.66 17.00
C SER A 123 1.26 20.88 15.84
N PRO A 124 0.45 20.51 14.81
CA PRO A 124 0.95 19.82 13.62
C PRO A 124 2.09 20.55 12.89
N ASP A 125 2.04 21.88 12.85
CA ASP A 125 3.02 22.70 12.12
C ASP A 125 4.39 22.81 12.81
N ARG A 126 4.52 22.25 14.02
CA ARG A 126 5.77 22.24 14.80
C ARG A 126 6.42 20.85 14.85
N ILE A 127 5.75 19.85 14.30
CA ILE A 127 6.25 18.48 14.27
C ILE A 127 7.50 18.37 13.40
N ASP A 128 8.53 17.65 13.85
CA ASP A 128 9.58 17.14 12.97
C ASP A 128 8.98 16.07 12.05
N PRO A 129 8.96 16.31 10.71
CA PRO A 129 8.30 15.41 9.76
C PRO A 129 8.87 13.99 9.75
N ASP A 130 10.19 13.86 9.92
CA ASP A 130 10.87 12.57 9.91
C ASP A 130 10.63 11.79 11.20
N ARG A 131 10.61 12.49 12.34
CA ARG A 131 10.26 11.90 13.63
C ARG A 131 8.83 11.37 13.64
N PHE A 132 7.90 12.11 13.05
CA PHE A 132 6.52 11.66 12.93
C PHE A 132 6.41 10.42 12.03
N VAL A 133 7.08 10.38 10.87
CA VAL A 133 7.07 9.20 10.00
C VAL A 133 7.64 7.97 10.73
N ARG A 134 8.74 8.10 11.47
CA ARG A 134 9.30 6.99 12.26
C ARG A 134 8.33 6.46 13.30
N TRP A 135 7.58 7.35 13.93
CA TRP A 135 6.61 6.99 14.95
C TRP A 135 5.33 6.34 14.39
N ILE A 136 4.80 6.87 13.28
CA ILE A 136 3.53 6.41 12.71
C ILE A 136 3.68 5.15 11.85
N PHE A 137 4.84 4.91 11.23
CA PHE A 137 5.02 3.82 10.28
C PHE A 137 4.74 2.42 10.86
N PRO A 138 5.22 2.04 12.05
CA PRO A 138 4.86 0.76 12.66
C PRO A 138 3.36 0.59 12.87
N ARG A 139 2.67 1.68 13.23
CA ARG A 139 1.21 1.72 13.40
C ARG A 139 0.48 1.56 12.08
N LEU A 140 1.00 2.16 11.02
CA LEU A 140 0.47 2.03 9.67
C LEU A 140 0.57 0.58 9.18
N VAL A 141 1.70 -0.10 9.40
CA VAL A 141 1.88 -1.51 9.05
C VAL A 141 0.83 -2.38 9.74
N GLN A 142 0.66 -2.21 11.07
CA GLN A 142 -0.35 -2.94 11.84
C GLN A 142 -1.78 -2.63 11.39
N HIS A 143 -2.07 -1.37 11.05
CA HIS A 143 -3.38 -0.93 10.55
C HIS A 143 -3.71 -1.54 9.18
N ARG A 144 -2.72 -1.67 8.29
CA ARG A 144 -2.91 -2.18 6.92
C ARG A 144 -3.02 -3.69 6.82
N ARG A 145 -2.35 -4.44 7.69
CA ARG A 145 -2.33 -5.91 7.65
C ARG A 145 -3.75 -6.52 7.52
N PRO A 146 -4.70 -6.28 8.45
CA PRO A 146 -6.03 -6.85 8.33
C PRO A 146 -6.83 -6.33 7.13
N ARG A 147 -6.53 -5.13 6.64
CA ARG A 147 -7.15 -4.56 5.44
C ARG A 147 -6.67 -5.27 4.17
N TYR A 148 -5.39 -5.59 4.08
CA TYR A 148 -4.85 -6.41 2.98
C TYR A 148 -5.40 -7.82 3.01
N GLU A 149 -5.51 -8.44 4.19
CA GLU A 149 -6.10 -9.76 4.35
C GLU A 149 -7.56 -9.76 3.89
N ALA A 150 -8.34 -8.76 4.28
CA ALA A 150 -9.74 -8.61 3.84
C ALA A 150 -9.84 -8.34 2.32
N LEU A 151 -8.95 -7.54 1.76
CA LEU A 151 -8.90 -7.28 0.32
C LEU A 151 -8.59 -8.57 -0.46
N ALA A 152 -7.56 -9.31 -0.05
CA ALA A 152 -7.18 -10.58 -0.66
C ALA A 152 -8.29 -11.63 -0.54
N ALA A 153 -8.96 -11.71 0.61
CA ALA A 153 -10.11 -12.59 0.78
C ALA A 153 -11.26 -12.23 -0.16
N ARG A 154 -11.46 -10.95 -0.46
CA ARG A 154 -12.53 -10.47 -1.34
C ARG A 154 -12.23 -10.69 -2.82
N ILE A 155 -11.09 -10.24 -3.33
CA ILE A 155 -10.79 -10.16 -4.77
C ILE A 155 -9.45 -10.78 -5.17
N GLY A 156 -8.71 -11.40 -4.26
CA GLY A 156 -7.34 -11.83 -4.55
C GLY A 156 -6.93 -13.12 -3.87
N TYR A 157 -5.65 -13.35 -3.84
CA TYR A 157 -5.01 -14.51 -3.27
C TYR A 157 -3.85 -14.08 -2.38
N THR A 158 -3.61 -14.80 -1.29
CA THR A 158 -2.48 -14.54 -0.39
C THR A 158 -1.33 -15.47 -0.70
N VAL A 159 -0.13 -14.91 -0.83
CA VAL A 159 1.14 -15.61 -0.99
C VAL A 159 2.07 -15.15 0.13
N ASP A 160 2.83 -16.06 0.74
CA ASP A 160 3.88 -15.65 1.68
C ASP A 160 5.02 -14.98 0.90
N ALA A 161 5.43 -13.80 1.33
CA ALA A 161 6.48 -13.06 0.63
C ALA A 161 7.84 -13.80 0.63
N ARG A 162 8.05 -14.74 1.57
CA ARG A 162 9.25 -15.60 1.58
C ARG A 162 9.29 -16.56 0.39
N ASP A 163 8.13 -17.00 -0.08
CA ASP A 163 8.05 -17.94 -1.21
C ASP A 163 8.53 -17.27 -2.52
N ILE A 164 8.43 -15.95 -2.62
CA ILE A 164 8.95 -15.18 -3.77
C ILE A 164 10.48 -15.20 -3.83
N ASN A 165 11.16 -15.20 -2.69
CA ASN A 165 12.63 -15.13 -2.66
C ASN A 165 13.31 -16.40 -3.23
N GLY A 166 12.59 -17.51 -3.34
CA GLY A 166 13.09 -18.77 -3.88
C GLY A 166 12.84 -18.99 -5.38
N LEU A 167 12.11 -18.09 -6.03
CA LEU A 167 11.77 -18.21 -7.45
C LEU A 167 12.99 -17.96 -8.32
N ARG A 168 13.16 -18.79 -9.35
CA ARG A 168 14.32 -18.76 -10.26
C ARG A 168 13.93 -18.32 -11.66
N ASP A 169 12.68 -18.59 -12.05
CA ASP A 169 12.17 -18.32 -13.38
C ASP A 169 10.65 -18.05 -13.36
N GLU A 170 10.12 -17.81 -14.55
CA GLU A 170 8.70 -17.54 -14.76
C GLU A 170 7.81 -18.75 -14.37
N GLN A 171 8.27 -19.98 -14.62
CA GLN A 171 7.49 -21.18 -14.30
C GLN A 171 7.35 -21.37 -12.79
N ASP A 172 8.41 -21.13 -12.02
CA ASP A 172 8.35 -21.16 -10.55
C ASP A 172 7.31 -20.14 -10.04
N PHE A 173 7.23 -18.95 -10.66
CA PHE A 173 6.22 -17.95 -10.31
C PHE A 173 4.80 -18.41 -10.67
N LEU A 174 4.59 -18.95 -11.85
CA LEU A 174 3.29 -19.47 -12.28
C LEU A 174 2.82 -20.62 -11.36
N ASP A 175 3.71 -21.52 -10.99
CA ASP A 175 3.40 -22.63 -10.08
C ASP A 175 3.01 -22.13 -8.68
N LEU A 176 3.67 -21.07 -8.18
CA LEU A 176 3.32 -20.40 -6.93
C LEU A 176 1.90 -19.81 -6.99
N VAL A 177 1.58 -19.13 -8.09
CA VAL A 177 0.26 -18.53 -8.33
C VAL A 177 -0.83 -19.61 -8.40
N VAL A 178 -0.61 -20.66 -9.17
CA VAL A 178 -1.54 -21.82 -9.27
C VAL A 178 -1.75 -22.46 -7.89
N GLY A 179 -0.69 -22.60 -7.11
CA GLY A 179 -0.78 -23.09 -5.74
C GLY A 179 -1.63 -22.20 -4.84
N ALA A 180 -1.55 -20.88 -4.98
CA ALA A 180 -2.36 -19.92 -4.22
C ALA A 180 -3.85 -20.02 -4.61
N ILE A 181 -4.17 -20.16 -5.89
CA ILE A 181 -5.52 -20.35 -6.40
C ILE A 181 -6.14 -21.62 -5.81
N ARG A 182 -5.46 -22.75 -5.91
CA ARG A 182 -5.93 -24.06 -5.40
C ARG A 182 -6.20 -24.02 -3.89
N ARG A 183 -5.33 -23.36 -3.11
CA ARG A 183 -5.53 -23.24 -1.65
C ARG A 183 -6.83 -22.51 -1.30
N ARG A 184 -7.19 -21.48 -2.07
CA ARG A 184 -8.44 -20.73 -1.85
C ARG A 184 -9.69 -21.55 -2.20
N GLU A 185 -9.62 -22.38 -3.25
CA GLU A 185 -10.74 -23.26 -3.64
C GLU A 185 -11.05 -24.35 -2.59
N VAL A 186 -10.04 -24.80 -1.86
CA VAL A 186 -10.17 -25.84 -0.81
C VAL A 186 -10.63 -25.22 0.53
N HIS A 187 -10.39 -23.95 0.77
CA HIS A 187 -10.74 -23.23 2.01
C HIS A 187 -11.46 -21.90 1.67
N PRO A 188 -12.72 -21.96 1.14
CA PRO A 188 -13.46 -20.76 0.72
C PRO A 188 -13.86 -19.85 1.88
#